data_cbb183bfe4760f501ea28c376305398a
#
_entry.id   cbb183bfe4760f501ea28c376305398a
#
_cell.length_a   1.000
_cell.length_b   1.000
_cell.length_c   1.000
_cell.angle_alpha   90.00
_cell.angle_beta   90.00
_cell.angle_gamma   90.00
#
_symmetry.space_group_name_H-M   'P 1'
#
loop_
_entity.id
_entity.type
_entity.pdbx_description
1 polymer ?
#
loop_
_entity_poly.entity_id
_entity_poly.type
_entity_poly.pdbx_seq_one_letter_code
_entity_poly.pdbx_strand_id
1 'polypeptide(L)'
;ELRHLGHLELQKEAWEIEDNESFIFPDDPCFTNPDSMVATIQQYCRDHGMPVPETHGQIIRCIFDSLARRYSEVLGYLREFSETDIKVLHIIGGGSKNDFLNQLTADACGITVLAGPQEGTALGNVMLQAKAAGEVDDIWQMRRIIADSIEIKKYEPTK
;
A
#
# COMPACT_ATOMS: atom_id res chain seq x y z
N GLU A 1 3.65 -20.55 11.28
CA GLU A 1 3.09 -21.29 10.11
C GLU A 1 3.27 -20.53 8.79
N LEU A 2 3.15 -19.19 8.77
CA LEU A 2 3.36 -18.35 7.56
C LEU A 2 4.82 -18.34 7.03
N ARG A 3 5.78 -18.87 7.75
CA ARG A 3 7.20 -18.84 7.39
C ARG A 3 7.59 -19.70 6.19
N HIS A 4 6.72 -20.58 5.72
CA HIS A 4 6.99 -21.52 4.63
C HIS A 4 6.39 -21.10 3.28
N LEU A 5 5.50 -20.11 3.25
CA LEU A 5 4.90 -19.59 2.02
C LEU A 5 5.61 -18.31 1.57
N GLY A 6 5.93 -18.22 0.29
CA GLY A 6 6.49 -17.02 -0.31
C GLY A 6 5.46 -15.89 -0.39
N HIS A 7 5.92 -14.63 -0.38
CA HIS A 7 5.01 -13.46 -0.51
C HIS A 7 4.08 -13.55 -1.71
N LEU A 8 4.54 -14.09 -2.83
CA LEU A 8 3.75 -14.24 -4.05
C LEU A 8 2.62 -15.27 -3.91
N GLU A 9 2.87 -16.37 -3.19
CA GLU A 9 1.87 -17.41 -2.93
C GLU A 9 0.76 -16.88 -2.03
N LEU A 10 1.13 -16.15 -0.96
CA LEU A 10 0.16 -15.51 -0.06
C LEU A 10 -0.70 -14.47 -0.76
N GLN A 11 -0.12 -13.66 -1.64
CA GLN A 11 -0.87 -12.70 -2.45
C GLN A 11 -1.85 -13.39 -3.40
N LYS A 12 -1.44 -14.52 -4.00
CA LYS A 12 -2.28 -15.30 -4.89
C LYS A 12 -3.49 -15.90 -4.16
N GLU A 13 -3.25 -16.52 -2.98
CA GLU A 13 -4.34 -17.03 -2.15
C GLU A 13 -5.33 -15.91 -1.76
N ALA A 14 -4.82 -14.73 -1.40
CA ALA A 14 -5.67 -13.60 -1.07
C ALA A 14 -6.47 -13.06 -2.27
N TRP A 15 -5.90 -13.14 -3.46
CA TRP A 15 -6.58 -12.73 -4.70
C TRP A 15 -7.78 -13.63 -5.04
N GLU A 16 -7.70 -14.92 -4.70
CA GLU A 16 -8.76 -15.90 -4.93
C GLU A 16 -9.97 -15.74 -3.97
N ILE A 17 -9.84 -14.90 -2.92
CA ILE A 17 -10.95 -14.59 -2.01
C ILE A 17 -11.82 -13.50 -2.65
N GLU A 18 -13.00 -13.87 -3.13
CA GLU A 18 -13.93 -12.94 -3.80
C GLU A 18 -14.61 -11.99 -2.80
N ASP A 19 -15.15 -12.53 -1.71
CA ASP A 19 -15.88 -11.78 -0.70
C ASP A 19 -15.13 -11.78 0.63
N ASN A 20 -14.81 -10.59 1.12
CA ASN A 20 -14.21 -10.40 2.44
C ASN A 20 -15.14 -9.55 3.32
N GLU A 21 -15.55 -10.13 4.43
CA GLU A 21 -16.38 -9.48 5.45
C GLU A 21 -15.60 -9.18 6.74
N SER A 22 -14.30 -9.49 6.75
CA SER A 22 -13.42 -9.30 7.90
C SER A 22 -12.56 -8.06 7.70
N PHE A 23 -12.66 -7.10 8.62
CA PHE A 23 -11.89 -5.86 8.56
C PHE A 23 -11.26 -5.56 9.91
N ILE A 24 -10.07 -4.99 9.88
CA ILE A 24 -9.39 -4.47 11.07
C ILE A 24 -9.19 -2.96 10.91
N PHE A 25 -9.00 -2.26 12.01
CA PHE A 25 -8.51 -0.89 12.00
C PHE A 25 -6.99 -0.92 12.16
N PRO A 26 -6.19 -0.72 11.09
CA PRO A 26 -4.74 -0.96 11.13
C PRO A 26 -3.98 -0.11 12.14
N ASP A 27 -4.54 1.05 12.52
CA ASP A 27 -3.93 1.96 13.50
C ASP A 27 -4.30 1.61 14.96
N ASP A 28 -5.07 0.53 15.19
CA ASP A 28 -5.39 0.12 16.55
C ASP A 28 -4.11 -0.31 17.30
N PRO A 29 -3.91 0.15 18.56
CA PRO A 29 -2.73 -0.18 19.34
C PRO A 29 -2.45 -1.67 19.49
N CYS A 30 -3.47 -2.54 19.42
CA CYS A 30 -3.31 -3.99 19.52
C CYS A 30 -2.41 -4.57 18.41
N PHE A 31 -2.28 -3.88 17.26
CA PHE A 31 -1.45 -4.31 16.14
C PHE A 31 -0.01 -3.79 16.18
N THR A 32 0.36 -2.97 17.16
CA THR A 32 1.69 -2.32 17.20
C THR A 32 2.83 -3.33 17.40
N ASN A 33 2.68 -4.26 18.33
CA ASN A 33 3.70 -5.29 18.61
C ASN A 33 3.07 -6.53 19.27
N PRO A 34 2.18 -7.25 18.60
CA PRO A 34 1.54 -8.43 19.18
C PRO A 34 2.48 -9.64 19.15
N ASP A 35 2.33 -10.57 20.11
CA ASP A 35 3.04 -11.85 20.12
C ASP A 35 2.73 -12.69 18.87
N SER A 36 1.49 -12.62 18.39
CA SER A 36 1.02 -13.26 17.16
C SER A 36 0.04 -12.36 16.42
N MET A 37 0.45 -11.81 15.29
CA MET A 37 -0.40 -10.97 14.46
C MET A 37 -1.67 -11.71 13.99
N VAL A 38 -1.54 -12.97 13.61
CA VAL A 38 -2.68 -13.81 13.17
C VAL A 38 -3.71 -13.95 14.29
N ALA A 39 -3.28 -14.32 15.50
CA ALA A 39 -4.17 -14.48 16.63
C ALA A 39 -4.84 -13.14 17.02
N THR A 40 -4.11 -12.04 16.93
CA THR A 40 -4.63 -10.70 17.22
C THR A 40 -5.68 -10.27 16.21
N ILE A 41 -5.47 -10.50 14.92
CA ILE A 41 -6.48 -10.22 13.87
C ILE A 41 -7.75 -11.05 14.11
N GLN A 42 -7.58 -12.33 14.38
CA GLN A 42 -8.72 -13.22 14.64
C GLN A 42 -9.49 -12.81 15.91
N GLN A 43 -8.77 -12.41 16.97
CA GLN A 43 -9.42 -11.92 18.18
C GLN A 43 -10.13 -10.59 17.93
N TYR A 44 -9.50 -9.67 17.21
CA TYR A 44 -10.11 -8.39 16.83
C TYR A 44 -11.43 -8.60 16.08
N CYS A 45 -11.46 -9.50 15.10
CA CYS A 45 -12.69 -9.82 14.36
C CYS A 45 -13.77 -10.41 15.29
N ARG A 46 -13.42 -11.32 16.21
CA ARG A 46 -14.36 -11.86 17.21
C ARG A 46 -14.97 -10.77 18.08
N ASP A 47 -14.13 -9.90 18.60
CA ASP A 47 -14.54 -8.84 19.54
C ASP A 47 -15.46 -7.80 18.87
N HIS A 48 -15.35 -7.64 17.56
CA HIS A 48 -16.18 -6.74 16.76
C HIS A 48 -17.34 -7.43 16.02
N GLY A 49 -17.59 -8.73 16.30
CA GLY A 49 -18.70 -9.48 15.72
C GLY A 49 -18.60 -9.72 14.21
N MET A 50 -17.37 -9.70 13.67
CA MET A 50 -17.12 -9.98 12.26
C MET A 50 -16.74 -11.46 12.04
N PRO A 51 -16.90 -11.99 10.83
CA PRO A 51 -16.36 -13.29 10.47
C PRO A 51 -14.87 -13.38 10.81
N VAL A 52 -14.44 -14.53 11.32
CA VAL A 52 -13.03 -14.73 11.72
C VAL A 52 -12.27 -15.31 10.54
N PRO A 53 -11.22 -14.65 10.02
CA PRO A 53 -10.43 -15.21 8.95
C PRO A 53 -9.60 -16.41 9.46
N GLU A 54 -9.75 -17.58 8.81
CA GLU A 54 -9.13 -18.84 9.26
C GLU A 54 -7.97 -19.27 8.36
N THR A 55 -8.07 -19.02 7.04
CA THR A 55 -7.02 -19.40 6.07
C THR A 55 -6.01 -18.27 5.88
N HIS A 56 -4.84 -18.60 5.36
CA HIS A 56 -3.81 -17.61 5.02
C HIS A 56 -4.36 -16.56 4.04
N GLY A 57 -5.05 -17.01 2.99
CA GLY A 57 -5.67 -16.11 2.01
C GLY A 57 -6.66 -15.14 2.65
N GLN A 58 -7.55 -15.62 3.54
CA GLN A 58 -8.51 -14.77 4.26
C GLN A 58 -7.82 -13.76 5.17
N ILE A 59 -6.76 -14.15 5.89
CA ILE A 59 -5.99 -13.26 6.76
C ILE A 59 -5.32 -12.16 5.95
N ILE A 60 -4.63 -12.53 4.86
CA ILE A 60 -3.95 -11.55 4.00
C ILE A 60 -4.99 -10.65 3.29
N ARG A 61 -6.11 -11.22 2.86
CA ARG A 61 -7.20 -10.43 2.27
C ARG A 61 -7.78 -9.42 3.25
N CYS A 62 -8.04 -9.84 4.49
CA CYS A 62 -8.48 -8.96 5.58
C CYS A 62 -7.50 -7.79 5.78
N ILE A 63 -6.19 -8.09 5.83
CA ILE A 63 -5.15 -7.05 5.99
C ILE A 63 -5.18 -6.07 4.80
N PHE A 64 -5.17 -6.57 3.57
CA PHE A 64 -5.06 -5.72 2.38
C PHE A 64 -6.29 -4.85 2.15
N ASP A 65 -7.49 -5.41 2.31
CA ASP A 65 -8.73 -4.63 2.21
C ASP A 65 -8.82 -3.58 3.32
N SER A 66 -8.37 -3.91 4.54
CA SER A 66 -8.33 -2.96 5.65
C SER A 66 -7.33 -1.82 5.40
N LEU A 67 -6.15 -2.11 4.85
CA LEU A 67 -5.18 -1.10 4.47
C LEU A 67 -5.68 -0.20 3.34
N ALA A 68 -6.25 -0.79 2.29
CA ALA A 68 -6.81 -0.02 1.17
C ALA A 68 -7.94 0.90 1.62
N ARG A 69 -8.84 0.41 2.49
CA ARG A 69 -9.89 1.20 3.12
C ARG A 69 -9.30 2.35 3.96
N ARG A 70 -8.27 2.06 4.75
CA ARG A 70 -7.62 3.08 5.58
C ARG A 70 -6.96 4.17 4.73
N TYR A 71 -6.32 3.80 3.61
CA TYR A 71 -5.76 4.79 2.68
C TYR A 71 -6.84 5.68 2.08
N SER A 72 -8.00 5.13 1.74
CA SER A 72 -9.14 5.91 1.26
C SER A 72 -9.68 6.89 2.31
N GLU A 73 -9.78 6.47 3.57
CA GLU A 73 -10.18 7.34 4.68
C GLU A 73 -9.20 8.50 4.89
N VAL A 74 -7.89 8.19 4.92
CA VAL A 74 -6.84 9.22 5.06
C VAL A 74 -6.84 10.17 3.87
N LEU A 75 -7.04 9.65 2.66
CA LEU A 75 -7.17 10.49 1.47
C LEU A 75 -8.39 11.44 1.58
N GLY A 76 -9.49 10.96 2.16
CA GLY A 76 -10.66 11.79 2.47
C GLY A 76 -10.28 12.97 3.37
N TYR A 77 -9.57 12.72 4.46
CA TYR A 77 -9.09 13.79 5.35
C TYR A 77 -8.14 14.76 4.63
N LEU A 78 -7.21 14.25 3.81
CA LEU A 78 -6.30 15.12 3.05
C LEU A 78 -7.05 16.04 2.08
N ARG A 79 -8.12 15.56 1.46
CA ARG A 79 -8.97 16.37 0.57
C ARG A 79 -9.69 17.50 1.29
N GLU A 80 -10.05 17.34 2.56
CA GLU A 80 -10.67 18.39 3.37
C GLU A 80 -9.72 19.57 3.65
N PHE A 81 -8.40 19.29 3.71
CA PHE A 81 -7.38 20.31 3.98
C PHE A 81 -6.63 20.77 2.72
N SER A 82 -6.84 20.13 1.59
CA SER A 82 -6.14 20.45 0.34
C SER A 82 -6.93 21.47 -0.49
N GLU A 83 -6.26 22.53 -0.91
CA GLU A 83 -6.83 23.49 -1.89
C GLU A 83 -6.82 22.93 -3.33
N THR A 84 -6.10 21.84 -3.56
CA THR A 84 -5.97 21.19 -4.87
C THR A 84 -6.65 19.83 -4.90
N ASP A 85 -7.26 19.51 -6.04
CA ASP A 85 -7.87 18.21 -6.27
C ASP A 85 -6.78 17.11 -6.36
N ILE A 86 -6.83 16.13 -5.45
CA ILE A 86 -5.88 15.02 -5.41
C ILE A 86 -6.35 13.94 -6.39
N LYS A 87 -5.66 13.80 -7.52
CA LYS A 87 -6.01 12.88 -8.61
C LYS A 87 -5.14 11.64 -8.70
N VAL A 88 -3.98 11.67 -8.05
CA VAL A 88 -2.99 10.60 -8.13
C VAL A 88 -2.41 10.34 -6.76
N LEU A 89 -2.30 9.06 -6.41
CA LEU A 89 -1.61 8.57 -5.23
C LEU A 89 -0.31 7.88 -5.65
N HIS A 90 0.82 8.30 -5.07
CA HIS A 90 2.10 7.64 -5.29
C HIS A 90 2.43 6.68 -4.15
N ILE A 91 2.68 5.40 -4.48
CA ILE A 91 3.18 4.39 -3.54
C ILE A 91 4.65 4.13 -3.86
N ILE A 92 5.53 4.45 -2.92
CA ILE A 92 6.99 4.29 -3.05
C ILE A 92 7.52 3.27 -2.04
N GLY A 93 8.74 2.79 -2.26
CA GLY A 93 9.38 1.80 -1.39
C GLY A 93 8.90 0.38 -1.63
N GLY A 94 9.13 -0.52 -0.67
CA GLY A 94 8.83 -1.95 -0.80
C GLY A 94 7.36 -2.27 -1.10
N GLY A 95 6.43 -1.47 -0.60
CA GLY A 95 4.98 -1.63 -0.85
C GLY A 95 4.60 -1.51 -2.33
N SER A 96 5.37 -0.76 -3.12
CA SER A 96 5.12 -0.60 -4.55
C SER A 96 5.20 -1.91 -5.37
N LYS A 97 5.79 -2.97 -4.79
CA LYS A 97 5.87 -4.31 -5.41
C LYS A 97 4.59 -5.12 -5.29
N ASN A 98 3.67 -4.73 -4.44
CA ASN A 98 2.46 -5.49 -4.17
C ASN A 98 1.35 -5.07 -5.14
N ASP A 99 1.31 -5.72 -6.30
CA ASP A 99 0.34 -5.42 -7.37
C ASP A 99 -1.11 -5.52 -6.87
N PHE A 100 -1.39 -6.49 -6.00
CA PHE A 100 -2.73 -6.68 -5.46
C PHE A 100 -3.16 -5.53 -4.53
N LEU A 101 -2.33 -5.17 -3.55
CA LEU A 101 -2.63 -4.06 -2.65
C LEU A 101 -2.71 -2.73 -3.42
N ASN A 102 -1.86 -2.53 -4.44
CA ASN A 102 -1.89 -1.33 -5.26
C ASN A 102 -3.20 -1.19 -6.04
N GLN A 103 -3.72 -2.29 -6.60
CA GLN A 103 -5.03 -2.29 -7.27
C GLN A 103 -6.17 -2.05 -6.29
N LEU A 104 -6.19 -2.76 -5.14
CA LEU A 104 -7.18 -2.51 -4.09
C LEU A 104 -7.17 -1.06 -3.60
N THR A 105 -5.98 -0.45 -3.53
CA THR A 105 -5.84 0.96 -3.15
C THR A 105 -6.42 1.88 -4.21
N ALA A 106 -6.17 1.63 -5.49
CA ALA A 106 -6.76 2.41 -6.58
C ALA A 106 -8.29 2.32 -6.56
N ASP A 107 -8.83 1.12 -6.39
CA ASP A 107 -10.27 0.87 -6.31
C ASP A 107 -10.92 1.56 -5.10
N ALA A 108 -10.31 1.44 -3.91
CA ALA A 108 -10.82 2.04 -2.68
C ALA A 108 -10.74 3.57 -2.67
N CYS A 109 -9.68 4.14 -3.23
CA CYS A 109 -9.45 5.58 -3.29
C CYS A 109 -10.19 6.27 -4.45
N GLY A 110 -10.60 5.52 -5.47
CA GLY A 110 -11.24 6.04 -6.68
C GLY A 110 -10.33 6.95 -7.51
N ILE A 111 -9.01 6.78 -7.42
CA ILE A 111 -8.01 7.57 -8.15
C ILE A 111 -6.87 6.69 -8.66
N THR A 112 -6.15 7.20 -9.65
CA THR A 112 -4.95 6.55 -10.17
C THR A 112 -3.90 6.35 -9.09
N VAL A 113 -3.36 5.13 -8.99
CA VAL A 113 -2.19 4.81 -8.17
C VAL A 113 -0.97 4.63 -9.08
N LEU A 114 0.13 5.30 -8.74
CA LEU A 114 1.44 5.13 -9.37
C LEU A 114 2.37 4.45 -8.37
N ALA A 115 2.80 3.22 -8.68
CA ALA A 115 3.63 2.41 -7.78
C ALA A 115 5.09 2.38 -8.26
N GLY A 116 5.99 2.90 -7.45
CA GLY A 116 7.42 3.05 -7.68
C GLY A 116 7.89 4.50 -7.48
N PRO A 117 9.19 4.72 -7.38
CA PRO A 117 10.28 3.73 -7.32
C PRO A 117 10.34 2.97 -6.00
N GLN A 118 10.89 1.74 -6.04
CA GLN A 118 11.09 0.93 -4.84
C GLN A 118 12.11 1.56 -3.90
N GLU A 119 13.19 2.09 -4.46
CA GLU A 119 14.32 2.70 -3.75
C GLU A 119 14.25 4.23 -3.81
N GLY A 120 13.06 4.80 -3.60
CA GLY A 120 12.83 6.24 -3.73
C GLY A 120 13.75 7.11 -2.88
N THR A 121 14.03 6.68 -1.64
CA THR A 121 14.94 7.39 -0.73
C THR A 121 16.38 7.40 -1.22
N ALA A 122 16.89 6.23 -1.67
CA ALA A 122 18.24 6.12 -2.20
C ALA A 122 18.41 6.94 -3.48
N LEU A 123 17.44 6.88 -4.38
CA LEU A 123 17.45 7.66 -5.62
C LEU A 123 17.40 9.16 -5.35
N GLY A 124 16.55 9.61 -4.43
CA GLY A 124 16.50 11.00 -4.02
C GLY A 124 17.84 11.49 -3.46
N ASN A 125 18.50 10.66 -2.67
CA ASN A 125 19.83 10.97 -2.11
C ASN A 125 20.90 11.09 -3.19
N VAL A 126 20.95 10.15 -4.16
CA VAL A 126 21.87 10.20 -5.30
C VAL A 126 21.62 11.44 -6.15
N MET A 127 20.37 11.77 -6.43
CA MET A 127 20.02 12.95 -7.21
C MET A 127 20.37 14.26 -6.50
N LEU A 128 20.26 14.33 -5.17
CA LEU A 128 20.72 15.51 -4.41
C LEU A 128 22.23 15.67 -4.47
N GLN A 129 22.99 14.57 -4.42
CA GLN A 129 24.45 14.62 -4.60
C GLN A 129 24.85 15.06 -6.02
N ALA A 130 24.17 14.55 -7.05
CA ALA A 130 24.38 14.98 -8.43
C ALA A 130 24.07 16.47 -8.61
N LYS A 131 23.02 16.99 -7.97
CA LYS A 131 22.72 18.41 -7.95
C LYS A 131 23.82 19.23 -7.25
N ALA A 132 24.33 18.76 -6.12
CA ALA A 132 25.42 19.41 -5.40
C ALA A 132 26.72 19.42 -6.20
N ALA A 133 26.93 18.40 -7.05
CA ALA A 133 28.08 18.33 -7.96
C ALA A 133 27.93 19.19 -9.25
N GLY A 134 26.75 19.80 -9.45
CA GLY A 134 26.46 20.61 -10.64
C GLY A 134 26.07 19.81 -11.89
N GLU A 135 25.78 18.50 -11.74
CA GLU A 135 25.36 17.61 -12.84
C GLU A 135 23.85 17.71 -13.13
N VAL A 136 23.09 18.30 -12.21
CA VAL A 136 21.63 18.45 -12.29
C VAL A 136 21.24 19.84 -11.80
N ASP A 137 20.47 20.57 -12.62
CA ASP A 137 20.15 21.98 -12.37
C ASP A 137 19.10 22.18 -11.28
N ASP A 138 18.01 21.43 -11.34
CA ASP A 138 16.87 21.65 -10.46
C ASP A 138 16.11 20.35 -10.10
N ILE A 139 15.14 20.48 -9.20
CA ILE A 139 14.30 19.35 -8.75
C ILE A 139 13.44 18.75 -9.89
N TRP A 140 13.09 19.54 -10.89
CA TRP A 140 12.27 19.06 -12.00
C TRP A 140 13.08 18.18 -12.94
N GLN A 141 14.35 18.53 -13.17
CA GLN A 141 15.28 17.68 -13.90
C GLN A 141 15.56 16.39 -13.14
N MET A 142 15.76 16.45 -11.81
CA MET A 142 15.87 15.25 -10.96
C MET A 142 14.67 14.30 -11.14
N ARG A 143 13.47 14.85 -11.08
CA ARG A 143 12.23 14.06 -11.25
C ARG A 143 12.11 13.43 -12.63
N ARG A 144 12.48 14.16 -13.69
CA ARG A 144 12.50 13.63 -15.06
C ARG A 144 13.49 12.47 -15.18
N ILE A 145 14.72 12.65 -14.71
CA ILE A 145 15.75 11.60 -14.74
C ILE A 145 15.26 10.34 -14.01
N ILE A 146 14.65 10.48 -12.83
CA ILE A 146 14.08 9.34 -12.09
C ILE A 146 12.96 8.68 -12.89
N ALA A 147 12.03 9.45 -13.45
CA ALA A 147 10.89 8.92 -14.21
C ALA A 147 11.34 8.19 -15.48
N ASP A 148 12.38 8.69 -16.16
CA ASP A 148 12.93 8.09 -17.37
C ASP A 148 13.80 6.84 -17.09
N SER A 149 14.29 6.71 -15.85
CA SER A 149 15.21 5.63 -15.46
C SER A 149 14.52 4.42 -14.84
N ILE A 150 13.26 4.53 -14.44
CA ILE A 150 12.57 3.52 -13.63
C ILE A 150 11.16 3.30 -14.16
N GLU A 151 10.78 2.05 -14.26
CA GLU A 151 9.40 1.68 -14.55
C GLU A 151 8.50 2.00 -13.35
N ILE A 152 7.50 2.84 -13.57
CA ILE A 152 6.44 3.15 -12.61
C ILE A 152 5.17 2.44 -13.12
N LYS A 153 4.67 1.51 -12.32
CA LYS A 153 3.42 0.81 -12.63
C LYS A 153 2.23 1.71 -12.32
N LYS A 154 1.25 1.70 -13.21
CA LYS A 154 0.01 2.46 -13.08
C LYS A 154 -1.17 1.52 -12.83
N TYR A 155 -2.00 1.86 -11.84
CA TYR A 155 -3.24 1.16 -11.51
C TYR A 155 -4.38 2.16 -11.58
N GLU A 156 -5.40 1.84 -12.37
CA GLU A 156 -6.61 2.63 -12.49
C GLU A 156 -7.73 1.97 -11.70
N PRO A 157 -8.66 2.74 -11.11
CA PRO A 157 -9.85 2.17 -10.50
C PRO A 157 -10.63 1.32 -11.50
N THR A 158 -11.04 0.11 -11.10
CA THR A 158 -11.82 -0.81 -11.94
C THR A 158 -13.32 -0.64 -11.76
N LYS A 159 -13.76 0.19 -10.82
CA LYS A 159 -15.18 0.49 -10.50
C LYS A 159 -15.44 1.98 -10.50
#